data_f436d38964c3dc78bcbb430b1ed7841d
#
_entry.id   f436d38964c3dc78bcbb430b1ed7841d
#
_cell.length_a   1.000
_cell.length_b   1.000
_cell.length_c   1.000
_cell.angle_alpha   90.00
_cell.angle_beta   90.00
_cell.angle_gamma   90.00
#
_symmetry.space_group_name_H-M   'P 1'
#
loop_
_entity.id
_entity.type
_entity.pdbx_description
1 polymer ?
#
loop_
_entity_poly.entity_id
_entity_poly.type
_entity_poly.pdbx_seq_one_letter_code
_entity_poly.pdbx_strand_id
1 'polypeptide(L)'
;MLDLSKLAGQMRGLSQHLTQEAEANRQRLQLGLKHLENAFDNQDELVKIQQKWRDRILFANATPVEPLHTCIDIMVPPKTHTVIATDGSQIAPNHHEIAYCYLLNIGRVILHYGQNKHPLLDSLPEIFYRPEDLYMSRQWGIRTEEWMSYRRTASEAVVLSELAIAATAKGNGEREEERDKVKIPNLAMVDGSLIYWFLEQLPFDAREHILPPILESWKDLREAGIPLMGYLSASRSIEGMNFFRLSACPHKAPDCMSFCPNQMEKIPCKVFEGLRDSTLWSTQLKPGQRSPLWKSNSRILDLYEDQQIYFCYVHVGTEIARIEFPQWVVQDTEMFEESLGLMLAQVHKGYGYPVALAEAHNQAVVRGGDRSRFFGLLERQMIKAGLKNVGTSYKEARKRGSIA
;
A
#
# COMPACT_ATOMS: atom_id res chain seq x y z
N MET A 1 22.56 5.39 26.13
CA MET A 1 22.46 6.79 25.64
C MET A 1 23.26 6.89 24.36
N LEU A 2 22.72 7.54 23.32
CA LEU A 2 23.40 7.72 22.02
C LEU A 2 24.50 8.78 22.16
N ASP A 3 25.73 8.47 21.75
CA ASP A 3 26.85 9.41 21.75
C ASP A 3 26.82 10.26 20.48
N LEU A 4 26.22 11.44 20.57
CA LEU A 4 26.04 12.37 19.47
C LEU A 4 27.37 12.94 18.94
N SER A 5 28.42 13.02 19.80
CA SER A 5 29.74 13.52 19.39
C SER A 5 30.43 12.55 18.43
N LYS A 6 30.34 11.24 18.71
CA LYS A 6 30.84 10.19 17.80
C LYS A 6 30.05 10.14 16.51
N LEU A 7 28.73 10.38 16.57
CA LEU A 7 27.87 10.41 15.38
C LEU A 7 28.21 11.62 14.49
N ALA A 8 28.43 12.81 15.08
CA ALA A 8 28.77 14.03 14.34
C ALA A 8 30.04 13.88 13.50
N GLY A 9 31.03 13.11 14.00
CA GLY A 9 32.25 12.80 13.22
C GLY A 9 31.98 12.01 11.92
N GLN A 10 30.92 11.21 11.88
CA GLN A 10 30.53 10.40 10.70
C GLN A 10 29.71 11.21 9.69
N MET A 11 29.08 12.32 10.09
CA MET A 11 28.20 13.12 9.23
C MET A 11 28.91 13.74 8.02
N ARG A 12 30.20 14.04 8.11
CA ARG A 12 30.97 14.59 6.98
C ARG A 12 31.00 13.62 5.79
N GLY A 13 31.28 12.34 6.04
CA GLY A 13 31.27 11.32 4.98
C GLY A 13 29.88 11.12 4.39
N LEU A 14 28.84 11.15 5.22
CA LEU A 14 27.45 11.08 4.75
C LEU A 14 27.10 12.26 3.85
N SER A 15 27.43 13.49 4.22
CA SER A 15 27.09 14.67 3.41
C SER A 15 27.82 14.67 2.05
N GLN A 16 29.07 14.27 2.00
CA GLN A 16 29.82 14.11 0.75
C GLN A 16 29.18 13.04 -0.15
N HIS A 17 28.83 11.89 0.39
CA HIS A 17 28.14 10.84 -0.35
C HIS A 17 26.78 11.31 -0.90
N LEU A 18 25.97 11.98 -0.09
CA LEU A 18 24.68 12.53 -0.51
C LEU A 18 24.83 13.58 -1.63
N THR A 19 25.87 14.38 -1.60
CA THR A 19 26.14 15.36 -2.68
C THR A 19 26.50 14.66 -4.00
N GLN A 20 27.33 13.62 -3.94
CA GLN A 20 27.69 12.82 -5.13
C GLN A 20 26.46 12.07 -5.69
N GLU A 21 25.64 11.49 -4.82
CA GLU A 21 24.39 10.84 -5.23
C GLU A 21 23.38 11.82 -5.83
N ALA A 22 23.29 13.06 -5.31
CA ALA A 22 22.42 14.09 -5.89
C ALA A 22 22.83 14.45 -7.31
N GLU A 23 24.14 14.56 -7.59
CA GLU A 23 24.65 14.83 -8.94
C GLU A 23 24.42 13.65 -9.87
N ALA A 24 24.70 12.43 -9.43
CA ALA A 24 24.42 11.22 -10.19
C ALA A 24 22.92 11.09 -10.52
N ASN A 25 22.04 11.43 -9.57
CA ASN A 25 20.60 11.42 -9.78
C ASN A 25 20.14 12.45 -10.81
N ARG A 26 20.75 13.63 -10.87
CA ARG A 26 20.47 14.62 -11.92
C ARG A 26 20.81 14.08 -13.32
N GLN A 27 21.97 13.45 -13.46
CA GLN A 27 22.38 12.84 -14.74
C GLN A 27 21.44 11.71 -15.16
N ARG A 28 21.05 10.84 -14.20
CA ARG A 28 20.06 9.77 -14.44
C ARG A 28 18.72 10.34 -14.86
N LEU A 29 18.27 11.44 -14.23
CA LEU A 29 17.02 12.10 -14.57
C LEU A 29 17.05 12.65 -15.99
N GLN A 30 18.13 13.35 -16.39
CA GLN A 30 18.28 13.85 -17.76
C GLN A 30 18.23 12.71 -18.79
N LEU A 31 18.88 11.58 -18.48
CA LEU A 31 18.82 10.41 -19.32
C LEU A 31 17.40 9.80 -19.37
N GLY A 32 16.73 9.73 -18.22
CA GLY A 32 15.35 9.26 -18.12
C GLY A 32 14.38 10.09 -18.95
N LEU A 33 14.50 11.42 -18.89
CA LEU A 33 13.70 12.35 -19.70
C LEU A 33 13.93 12.16 -21.20
N LYS A 34 15.19 12.00 -21.62
CA LYS A 34 15.51 11.71 -23.02
C LYS A 34 14.87 10.40 -23.51
N HIS A 35 14.86 9.36 -22.68
CA HIS A 35 14.21 8.09 -23.05
C HIS A 35 12.68 8.19 -23.02
N LEU A 36 12.11 9.00 -22.13
CA LEU A 36 10.67 9.30 -22.12
C LEU A 36 10.27 10.00 -23.44
N GLU A 37 10.98 11.06 -23.82
CA GLU A 37 10.73 11.79 -25.07
C GLU A 37 10.83 10.88 -26.31
N ASN A 38 11.88 10.05 -26.38
CA ASN A 38 12.04 9.08 -27.46
C ASN A 38 10.92 8.02 -27.49
N ALA A 39 10.35 7.70 -26.33
CA ALA A 39 9.28 6.71 -26.23
C ALA A 39 7.92 7.27 -26.65
N PHE A 40 7.72 8.60 -26.73
CA PHE A 40 6.45 9.18 -27.20
C PHE A 40 6.07 8.70 -28.59
N ASP A 41 7.01 8.68 -29.52
CA ASP A 41 6.78 8.28 -30.91
C ASP A 41 6.86 6.76 -31.11
N ASN A 42 7.48 6.02 -30.17
CA ASN A 42 7.78 4.59 -30.30
C ASN A 42 7.03 3.74 -29.27
N GLN A 43 6.06 4.29 -28.56
CA GLN A 43 5.35 3.60 -27.48
C GLN A 43 4.77 2.24 -27.89
N ASP A 44 4.05 2.19 -29.01
CA ASP A 44 3.39 0.99 -29.50
C ASP A 44 4.39 -0.13 -29.87
N GLU A 45 5.55 0.24 -30.40
CA GLU A 45 6.61 -0.70 -30.70
C GLU A 45 7.22 -1.28 -29.43
N LEU A 46 7.51 -0.43 -28.44
CA LEU A 46 8.03 -0.83 -27.16
C LEU A 46 7.04 -1.76 -26.40
N VAL A 47 5.75 -1.47 -26.47
CA VAL A 47 4.70 -2.33 -25.89
C VAL A 47 4.66 -3.70 -26.58
N LYS A 48 4.73 -3.74 -27.93
CA LYS A 48 4.81 -5.01 -28.67
C LYS A 48 6.05 -5.82 -28.31
N ILE A 49 7.20 -5.17 -28.18
CA ILE A 49 8.45 -5.81 -27.75
C ILE A 49 8.29 -6.36 -26.33
N GLN A 50 7.77 -5.58 -25.42
CA GLN A 50 7.52 -5.96 -24.03
C GLN A 50 6.63 -7.20 -23.95
N GLN A 51 5.49 -7.21 -24.63
CA GLN A 51 4.55 -8.33 -24.67
C GLN A 51 5.17 -9.59 -25.26
N LYS A 52 5.89 -9.45 -26.37
CA LYS A 52 6.55 -10.58 -27.04
C LYS A 52 7.60 -11.25 -26.16
N TRP A 53 8.28 -10.48 -25.30
CA TRP A 53 9.41 -10.96 -24.50
C TRP A 53 9.09 -11.02 -23.00
N ARG A 54 7.81 -10.91 -22.60
CA ARG A 54 7.36 -10.85 -21.20
C ARG A 54 8.02 -11.90 -20.31
N ASP A 55 8.04 -13.16 -20.76
CA ASP A 55 8.56 -14.28 -19.99
C ASP A 55 10.08 -14.34 -19.91
N ARG A 56 10.77 -13.54 -20.73
CA ARG A 56 12.24 -13.50 -20.83
C ARG A 56 12.83 -12.26 -20.17
N ILE A 57 12.01 -11.26 -19.85
CA ILE A 57 12.40 -10.05 -19.10
C ILE A 57 12.48 -10.39 -17.62
N LEU A 58 13.63 -10.11 -16.97
CA LEU A 58 13.90 -10.47 -15.57
C LEU A 58 13.72 -9.32 -14.58
N PHE A 59 13.01 -8.27 -14.93
CA PHE A 59 12.71 -7.17 -14.04
C PHE A 59 11.24 -6.78 -14.11
N ALA A 60 10.67 -6.38 -12.95
CA ALA A 60 9.32 -5.87 -12.89
C ALA A 60 9.20 -4.58 -13.71
N ASN A 61 8.16 -4.49 -14.52
CA ASN A 61 7.90 -3.35 -15.40
C ASN A 61 6.40 -3.12 -15.50
N ALA A 62 6.01 -2.00 -16.10
CA ALA A 62 4.62 -1.67 -16.37
C ALA A 62 4.41 -1.37 -17.86
N THR A 63 3.18 -1.53 -18.33
CA THR A 63 2.76 -1.16 -19.69
C THR A 63 1.97 0.14 -19.61
N PRO A 64 2.34 1.20 -20.36
CA PRO A 64 1.51 2.39 -20.47
C PRO A 64 0.21 2.04 -21.23
N VAL A 65 -0.92 2.47 -20.67
CA VAL A 65 -2.27 2.23 -21.25
C VAL A 65 -2.75 3.47 -22.00
N GLU A 66 -2.26 4.63 -21.60
CA GLU A 66 -2.47 5.92 -22.24
C GLU A 66 -1.19 6.41 -22.91
N PRO A 67 -1.25 7.39 -23.82
CA PRO A 67 -0.06 8.01 -24.39
C PRO A 67 0.86 8.55 -23.29
N LEU A 68 2.16 8.30 -23.42
CA LEU A 68 3.16 8.65 -22.38
C LEU A 68 3.26 10.15 -22.08
N HIS A 69 2.81 11.03 -22.99
CA HIS A 69 2.75 12.48 -22.79
C HIS A 69 1.47 12.95 -22.08
N THR A 70 0.61 12.03 -21.66
CA THR A 70 -0.65 12.36 -20.97
C THR A 70 -0.37 13.02 -19.63
N CYS A 71 -0.93 14.22 -19.43
CA CYS A 71 -0.97 14.95 -18.16
C CYS A 71 -2.38 15.52 -18.03
N ILE A 72 -3.19 14.97 -17.12
CA ILE A 72 -4.61 15.32 -16.99
C ILE A 72 -4.85 16.01 -15.64
N ASP A 73 -5.55 17.15 -15.69
CA ASP A 73 -6.02 17.81 -14.47
C ASP A 73 -7.13 16.98 -13.82
N ILE A 74 -6.96 16.67 -12.54
CA ILE A 74 -7.93 15.90 -11.76
C ILE A 74 -9.14 16.77 -11.46
N MET A 75 -10.34 16.26 -11.74
CA MET A 75 -11.59 16.97 -11.53
C MET A 75 -11.87 17.19 -10.04
N VAL A 76 -12.55 18.31 -9.74
CA VAL A 76 -13.05 18.59 -8.40
C VAL A 76 -14.17 17.60 -8.09
N PRO A 77 -14.10 16.87 -6.98
CA PRO A 77 -15.11 15.87 -6.66
C PRO A 77 -16.44 16.50 -6.23
N PRO A 78 -17.55 15.74 -6.31
CA PRO A 78 -18.83 16.17 -5.76
C PRO A 78 -18.72 16.55 -4.28
N LYS A 79 -19.46 17.61 -3.87
CA LYS A 79 -19.46 18.06 -2.46
C LYS A 79 -19.99 16.98 -1.52
N THR A 80 -20.95 16.18 -1.99
CA THR A 80 -21.58 15.09 -1.24
C THR A 80 -20.92 13.77 -1.63
N HIS A 81 -20.19 13.16 -0.68
CA HIS A 81 -19.49 11.90 -0.90
C HIS A 81 -19.15 11.23 0.44
N THR A 82 -18.72 9.97 0.37
CA THR A 82 -18.26 9.21 1.54
C THR A 82 -16.88 8.62 1.25
N VAL A 83 -15.96 8.70 2.21
CA VAL A 83 -14.65 8.05 2.14
C VAL A 83 -14.50 7.11 3.31
N ILE A 84 -14.04 5.90 3.01
CA ILE A 84 -13.86 4.81 3.97
C ILE A 84 -12.39 4.39 3.95
N ALA A 85 -11.81 4.18 5.13
CA ALA A 85 -10.44 3.71 5.26
C ALA A 85 -10.26 2.81 6.47
N THR A 86 -9.32 1.90 6.38
CA THR A 86 -8.85 1.07 7.50
C THR A 86 -7.33 1.09 7.55
N ASP A 87 -6.78 0.90 8.75
CA ASP A 87 -5.37 0.65 8.99
C ASP A 87 -5.25 -0.33 10.14
N GLY A 88 -4.13 -1.04 10.24
CA GLY A 88 -3.93 -2.04 11.27
C GLY A 88 -2.68 -1.82 12.10
N SER A 89 -2.78 -2.12 13.37
CA SER A 89 -1.63 -2.26 14.26
C SER A 89 -1.67 -3.57 15.02
N GLN A 90 -0.59 -3.89 15.75
CA GLN A 90 -0.45 -5.20 16.36
C GLN A 90 0.36 -5.16 17.65
N ILE A 91 0.03 -6.09 18.57
CA ILE A 91 0.90 -6.44 19.69
C ILE A 91 1.49 -7.80 19.41
N ALA A 92 2.81 -7.86 19.18
CA ALA A 92 3.49 -9.12 18.93
C ALA A 92 3.53 -10.02 20.18
N PRO A 93 3.49 -11.35 19.98
CA PRO A 93 3.59 -12.28 21.09
C PRO A 93 4.95 -12.18 21.77
N ASN A 94 4.97 -12.27 23.08
CA ASN A 94 6.19 -12.18 23.87
C ASN A 94 6.19 -13.26 24.97
N HIS A 95 7.21 -14.11 24.98
CA HIS A 95 7.40 -15.16 25.99
C HIS A 95 7.63 -14.65 27.41
N HIS A 96 7.92 -13.36 27.58
CA HIS A 96 8.10 -12.72 28.86
C HIS A 96 6.80 -12.15 29.47
N GLU A 97 5.74 -12.15 28.69
CA GLU A 97 4.41 -11.72 29.13
C GLU A 97 3.62 -12.86 29.77
N ILE A 98 2.52 -12.51 30.41
CA ILE A 98 1.65 -13.41 31.15
C ILE A 98 1.06 -14.54 30.30
N ALA A 99 0.72 -14.22 29.05
CA ALA A 99 0.20 -15.16 28.08
C ALA A 99 0.90 -14.99 26.74
N TYR A 100 1.18 -16.10 26.06
CA TYR A 100 1.68 -16.07 24.69
C TYR A 100 0.50 -15.94 23.74
N CYS A 101 0.22 -14.73 23.34
CA CYS A 101 -0.84 -14.35 22.41
C CYS A 101 -0.41 -13.14 21.61
N TYR A 102 -1.09 -12.84 20.51
CA TYR A 102 -0.97 -11.57 19.82
C TYR A 102 -2.33 -10.89 19.65
N LEU A 103 -2.31 -9.60 19.42
CA LEU A 103 -3.50 -8.79 19.15
C LEU A 103 -3.31 -8.07 17.82
N LEU A 104 -4.33 -8.11 16.99
CA LEU A 104 -4.51 -7.18 15.86
C LEU A 104 -5.53 -6.14 16.25
N ASN A 105 -5.29 -4.88 15.87
CA ASN A 105 -6.23 -3.78 16.09
C ASN A 105 -6.43 -3.05 14.77
N ILE A 106 -7.63 -3.15 14.19
CA ILE A 106 -7.98 -2.50 12.93
C ILE A 106 -8.71 -1.22 13.22
N GLY A 107 -8.07 -0.08 12.93
CA GLY A 107 -8.70 1.24 12.94
C GLY A 107 -9.67 1.36 11.77
N ARG A 108 -10.87 1.92 12.04
CA ARG A 108 -11.95 2.04 11.06
C ARG A 108 -12.41 3.47 10.98
N VAL A 109 -12.54 3.97 9.76
CA VAL A 109 -12.96 5.34 9.50
C VAL A 109 -13.99 5.40 8.39
N ILE A 110 -15.10 6.12 8.65
CA ILE A 110 -16.05 6.56 7.62
C ILE A 110 -16.21 8.06 7.77
N LEU A 111 -15.92 8.80 6.70
CA LEU A 111 -16.11 10.25 6.63
C LEU A 111 -17.19 10.58 5.62
N HIS A 112 -18.29 11.19 6.11
CA HIS A 112 -19.42 11.64 5.29
C HIS A 112 -19.30 13.14 5.03
N TYR A 113 -19.20 13.53 3.76
CA TYR A 113 -19.12 14.94 3.36
C TYR A 113 -20.43 15.38 2.70
N GLY A 114 -20.88 16.60 3.03
CA GLY A 114 -22.13 17.14 2.49
C GLY A 114 -23.40 16.35 2.87
N GLN A 115 -23.29 15.47 3.86
CA GLN A 115 -24.38 14.63 4.36
C GLN A 115 -24.65 14.96 5.83
N ASN A 116 -25.88 14.81 6.25
CA ASN A 116 -26.23 14.95 7.67
C ASN A 116 -26.05 13.62 8.42
N LYS A 117 -24.81 13.07 8.34
CA LYS A 117 -24.41 11.82 8.98
C LYS A 117 -23.16 12.03 9.84
N HIS A 118 -23.12 11.38 11.00
CA HIS A 118 -21.94 11.38 11.86
C HIS A 118 -20.84 10.50 11.26
N PRO A 119 -19.57 10.93 11.35
CA PRO A 119 -18.44 10.06 10.97
C PRO A 119 -18.32 8.87 11.93
N LEU A 120 -17.78 7.75 11.45
CA LEU A 120 -17.32 6.66 12.29
C LEU A 120 -15.80 6.78 12.45
N LEU A 121 -15.33 6.72 13.68
CA LEU A 121 -13.90 6.75 14.05
C LEU A 121 -13.76 5.81 15.25
N ASP A 122 -13.40 4.55 15.01
CA ASP A 122 -13.25 3.54 16.07
C ASP A 122 -12.18 2.49 15.70
N SER A 123 -12.03 1.47 16.52
CA SER A 123 -11.15 0.34 16.23
C SER A 123 -11.78 -0.99 16.60
N LEU A 124 -11.35 -2.03 15.90
CA LEU A 124 -11.77 -3.41 16.10
C LEU A 124 -10.58 -4.25 16.56
N PRO A 125 -10.40 -4.48 17.89
CA PRO A 125 -9.35 -5.33 18.42
C PRO A 125 -9.74 -6.80 18.37
N GLU A 126 -8.81 -7.67 17.98
CA GLU A 126 -8.96 -9.13 17.99
C GLU A 126 -7.75 -9.81 18.61
N ILE A 127 -7.98 -10.80 19.51
CA ILE A 127 -6.92 -11.52 20.21
C ILE A 127 -6.78 -12.93 19.63
N PHE A 128 -5.55 -13.32 19.33
CA PHE A 128 -5.17 -14.62 18.80
C PHE A 128 -4.34 -15.38 19.83
N TYR A 129 -4.84 -16.49 20.34
CA TYR A 129 -4.23 -17.23 21.42
C TYR A 129 -4.28 -18.75 21.23
N ARG A 130 -5.00 -19.25 20.22
CA ARG A 130 -5.13 -20.67 19.95
C ARG A 130 -3.84 -21.22 19.31
N PRO A 131 -3.52 -22.50 19.51
CA PRO A 131 -2.34 -23.10 18.88
C PRO A 131 -2.29 -22.91 17.35
N GLU A 132 -3.44 -22.99 16.68
CA GLU A 132 -3.57 -22.79 15.25
C GLU A 132 -3.11 -21.37 14.84
N ASP A 133 -3.47 -20.36 15.61
CA ASP A 133 -3.09 -18.97 15.35
C ASP A 133 -1.61 -18.71 15.59
N LEU A 134 -1.05 -19.37 16.61
CA LEU A 134 0.30 -19.07 17.10
C LEU A 134 1.40 -19.89 16.43
N TYR A 135 1.08 -21.13 16.00
CA TYR A 135 2.09 -22.11 15.61
C TYR A 135 1.93 -22.64 14.18
N MET A 136 0.77 -22.49 13.55
CA MET A 136 0.51 -23.00 12.20
C MET A 136 1.56 -22.48 11.19
N SER A 137 1.93 -21.21 11.26
CA SER A 137 2.90 -20.61 10.34
C SER A 137 4.31 -21.22 10.42
N ARG A 138 4.65 -21.86 11.55
CA ARG A 138 5.96 -22.50 11.75
C ARG A 138 6.15 -23.73 10.88
N GLN A 139 5.08 -24.43 10.51
CA GLN A 139 5.15 -25.54 9.55
C GLN A 139 5.59 -25.08 8.15
N TRP A 140 5.41 -23.81 7.84
CA TRP A 140 5.85 -23.16 6.61
C TRP A 140 7.20 -22.42 6.76
N GLY A 141 7.86 -22.53 7.92
CA GLY A 141 9.10 -21.82 8.23
C GLY A 141 8.91 -20.32 8.50
N ILE A 142 7.66 -19.85 8.66
CA ILE A 142 7.33 -18.43 8.89
C ILE A 142 7.24 -18.17 10.39
N ARG A 143 7.92 -17.13 10.87
CA ARG A 143 7.84 -16.73 12.28
C ARG A 143 6.46 -16.13 12.60
N THR A 144 6.00 -16.33 13.84
CA THR A 144 4.68 -15.86 14.28
C THR A 144 4.52 -14.33 14.09
N GLU A 145 5.58 -13.55 14.35
CA GLU A 145 5.56 -12.08 14.19
C GLU A 145 5.40 -11.64 12.73
N GLU A 146 5.98 -12.40 11.82
CA GLU A 146 5.89 -12.16 10.38
C GLU A 146 4.51 -12.58 9.86
N TRP A 147 4.06 -13.77 10.25
CA TRP A 147 2.72 -14.27 9.94
C TRP A 147 1.60 -13.32 10.40
N MET A 148 1.74 -12.80 11.60
CA MET A 148 0.80 -11.82 12.16
C MET A 148 0.69 -10.57 11.26
N SER A 149 1.80 -10.11 10.67
CA SER A 149 1.78 -8.96 9.75
C SER A 149 1.00 -9.28 8.47
N TYR A 150 1.12 -10.49 7.93
CA TYR A 150 0.35 -10.90 6.75
C TYR A 150 -1.15 -11.05 7.08
N ARG A 151 -1.48 -11.64 8.22
CA ARG A 151 -2.87 -11.71 8.70
C ARG A 151 -3.48 -10.33 8.91
N ARG A 152 -2.71 -9.38 9.44
CA ARG A 152 -3.15 -8.00 9.59
C ARG A 152 -3.56 -7.40 8.25
N THR A 153 -2.74 -7.55 7.21
CA THR A 153 -3.06 -7.05 5.86
C THR A 153 -4.37 -7.67 5.32
N ALA A 154 -4.58 -8.98 5.52
CA ALA A 154 -5.84 -9.61 5.14
C ALA A 154 -7.03 -9.07 5.94
N SER A 155 -6.87 -8.90 7.26
CA SER A 155 -7.92 -8.34 8.13
C SER A 155 -8.25 -6.89 7.78
N GLU A 156 -7.27 -6.07 7.40
CA GLU A 156 -7.49 -4.70 6.93
C GLU A 156 -8.41 -4.69 5.69
N ALA A 157 -8.17 -5.56 4.71
CA ALA A 157 -8.98 -5.66 3.49
C ALA A 157 -10.42 -6.15 3.78
N VAL A 158 -10.58 -7.19 4.60
CA VAL A 158 -11.89 -7.73 4.99
C VAL A 158 -12.71 -6.68 5.72
N VAL A 159 -12.14 -6.04 6.74
CA VAL A 159 -12.82 -5.01 7.54
C VAL A 159 -13.16 -3.78 6.68
N LEU A 160 -12.29 -3.40 5.71
CA LEU A 160 -12.57 -2.30 4.79
C LEU A 160 -13.81 -2.58 3.94
N SER A 161 -13.90 -3.79 3.36
CA SER A 161 -15.03 -4.21 2.53
C SER A 161 -16.33 -4.23 3.34
N GLU A 162 -16.35 -4.92 4.49
CA GLU A 162 -17.50 -4.98 5.37
C GLU A 162 -17.98 -3.58 5.79
N LEU A 163 -17.04 -2.72 6.18
CA LEU A 163 -17.33 -1.35 6.61
C LEU A 163 -17.91 -0.50 5.47
N ALA A 164 -17.33 -0.62 4.26
CA ALA A 164 -17.77 0.15 3.10
C ALA A 164 -19.16 -0.27 2.64
N ILE A 165 -19.45 -1.56 2.61
CA ILE A 165 -20.77 -2.10 2.26
C ILE A 165 -21.80 -1.66 3.31
N ALA A 166 -21.48 -1.76 4.59
CA ALA A 166 -22.37 -1.31 5.66
C ALA A 166 -22.67 0.21 5.60
N ALA A 167 -21.66 1.01 5.23
CA ALA A 167 -21.83 2.48 5.10
C ALA A 167 -22.75 2.88 3.94
N THR A 168 -22.82 2.05 2.89
CA THR A 168 -23.61 2.31 1.68
C THR A 168 -24.96 1.59 1.66
N ALA A 169 -25.16 0.58 2.53
CA ALA A 169 -26.43 -0.10 2.70
C ALA A 169 -27.52 0.90 3.11
N LYS A 170 -28.64 0.90 2.40
CA LYS A 170 -29.81 1.74 2.74
C LYS A 170 -30.33 1.32 4.12
N GLY A 171 -30.49 2.28 5.01
CA GLY A 171 -31.13 2.03 6.30
C GLY A 171 -32.53 1.43 6.10
N ASN A 172 -32.87 0.39 6.88
CA ASN A 172 -34.18 -0.31 6.88
C ASN A 172 -35.34 0.61 7.25
N GLY A 173 -35.54 1.74 6.57
CA GLY A 173 -36.57 2.72 6.89
C GLY A 173 -36.77 3.80 5.83
N GLU A 174 -35.98 3.88 4.81
CA GLU A 174 -36.17 4.83 3.71
C GLU A 174 -37.27 4.32 2.75
N ARG A 175 -38.36 5.09 2.64
CA ARG A 175 -39.50 4.75 1.77
C ARG A 175 -39.07 4.68 0.31
N GLU A 176 -39.71 3.77 -0.46
CA GLU A 176 -39.44 3.52 -1.90
C GLU A 176 -39.59 4.76 -2.80
N GLU A 177 -40.21 5.84 -2.32
CA GLU A 177 -40.44 7.06 -3.07
C GLU A 177 -39.18 7.92 -3.33
N GLU A 178 -38.00 7.53 -2.80
CA GLU A 178 -36.73 8.23 -2.99
C GLU A 178 -35.78 7.55 -4.02
N ARG A 179 -36.34 6.77 -4.94
CA ARG A 179 -35.57 5.98 -5.94
C ARG A 179 -34.77 6.83 -6.95
N ASP A 180 -35.04 8.12 -7.07
CA ASP A 180 -34.36 9.05 -8.00
C ASP A 180 -33.24 9.88 -7.33
N LYS A 181 -32.79 9.51 -6.12
CA LYS A 181 -31.67 10.23 -5.51
C LYS A 181 -30.35 9.92 -6.21
N VAL A 182 -29.66 10.97 -6.58
CA VAL A 182 -28.29 10.98 -7.10
C VAL A 182 -27.43 10.01 -6.30
N LYS A 183 -26.79 9.05 -6.96
CA LYS A 183 -25.84 8.10 -6.35
C LYS A 183 -24.73 8.91 -5.66
N ILE A 184 -24.60 8.76 -4.34
CA ILE A 184 -23.55 9.42 -3.57
C ILE A 184 -22.24 8.69 -3.85
N PRO A 185 -21.21 9.36 -4.41
CA PRO A 185 -19.92 8.73 -4.64
C PRO A 185 -19.29 8.25 -3.33
N ASN A 186 -18.68 7.09 -3.39
CA ASN A 186 -17.97 6.46 -2.29
C ASN A 186 -16.56 6.10 -2.72
N LEU A 187 -15.61 6.05 -1.78
CA LEU A 187 -14.25 5.63 -2.04
C LEU A 187 -13.72 4.81 -0.85
N ALA A 188 -13.28 3.59 -1.10
CA ALA A 188 -12.54 2.76 -0.16
C ALA A 188 -11.04 2.96 -0.39
N MET A 189 -10.29 3.32 0.66
CA MET A 189 -8.86 3.64 0.58
C MET A 189 -8.02 2.72 1.45
N VAL A 190 -6.88 2.29 0.91
CA VAL A 190 -5.83 1.52 1.60
C VAL A 190 -4.55 2.36 1.66
N ASP A 191 -3.88 2.40 2.80
CA ASP A 191 -2.54 2.98 2.96
C ASP A 191 -1.49 1.97 2.50
N GLY A 192 -1.06 2.11 1.26
CA GLY A 192 -0.05 1.25 0.66
C GLY A 192 -0.45 0.62 -0.67
N SER A 193 0.36 -0.35 -1.08
CA SER A 193 0.20 -1.03 -2.36
C SER A 193 -0.89 -2.08 -2.32
N LEU A 194 -1.66 -2.17 -3.41
CA LEU A 194 -2.54 -3.30 -3.70
C LEU A 194 -1.78 -4.49 -4.28
N ILE A 195 -0.49 -4.33 -4.60
CA ILE A 195 0.40 -5.41 -5.05
C ILE A 195 1.17 -5.94 -3.83
N TYR A 196 0.79 -7.09 -3.32
CA TYR A 196 1.36 -7.70 -2.11
C TYR A 196 2.62 -8.51 -2.45
N TRP A 197 3.73 -7.83 -2.67
CA TRP A 197 5.03 -8.40 -3.04
C TRP A 197 5.53 -9.50 -2.10
N PHE A 198 5.17 -9.47 -0.84
CA PHE A 198 5.53 -10.49 0.14
C PHE A 198 5.01 -11.89 -0.21
N LEU A 199 3.94 -11.99 -1.00
CA LEU A 199 3.38 -13.27 -1.43
C LEU A 199 4.34 -14.08 -2.31
N GLU A 200 5.29 -13.43 -3.01
CA GLU A 200 6.30 -14.14 -3.83
C GLU A 200 7.16 -15.08 -3.00
N GLN A 201 7.43 -14.72 -1.74
CA GLN A 201 8.28 -15.47 -0.84
C GLN A 201 7.51 -16.51 -0.01
N LEU A 202 6.18 -16.46 -0.01
CA LEU A 202 5.37 -17.36 0.79
C LEU A 202 5.19 -18.72 0.10
N PRO A 203 5.26 -19.83 0.85
CA PRO A 203 4.81 -21.14 0.40
C PRO A 203 3.34 -21.10 -0.05
N PHE A 204 2.97 -22.01 -0.96
CA PHE A 204 1.62 -22.08 -1.50
C PHE A 204 0.54 -22.11 -0.42
N ASP A 205 0.65 -23.03 0.55
CA ASP A 205 -0.34 -23.17 1.62
C ASP A 205 -0.50 -21.89 2.47
N ALA A 206 0.60 -21.18 2.72
CA ALA A 206 0.55 -19.91 3.44
C ALA A 206 -0.15 -18.81 2.62
N ARG A 207 0.06 -18.77 1.31
CA ARG A 207 -0.63 -17.84 0.41
C ARG A 207 -2.14 -18.07 0.38
N GLU A 208 -2.58 -19.34 0.36
CA GLU A 208 -4.00 -19.72 0.39
C GLU A 208 -4.74 -19.23 1.65
N HIS A 209 -4.03 -18.89 2.71
CA HIS A 209 -4.62 -18.32 3.91
C HIS A 209 -4.69 -16.79 3.90
N ILE A 210 -3.91 -16.13 3.05
CA ILE A 210 -3.77 -14.66 3.04
C ILE A 210 -4.46 -14.02 1.83
N LEU A 211 -4.20 -14.54 0.62
CA LEU A 211 -4.68 -13.90 -0.61
C LEU A 211 -6.18 -14.05 -0.85
N PRO A 212 -6.81 -15.24 -0.71
CA PRO A 212 -8.23 -15.40 -1.02
C PRO A 212 -9.17 -14.45 -0.25
N PRO A 213 -9.02 -14.25 1.08
CA PRO A 213 -9.86 -13.28 1.81
C PRO A 213 -9.73 -11.84 1.27
N ILE A 214 -8.54 -11.46 0.80
CA ILE A 214 -8.30 -10.14 0.21
C ILE A 214 -9.03 -10.02 -1.13
N LEU A 215 -8.89 -11.01 -2.01
CA LEU A 215 -9.53 -10.97 -3.33
C LEU A 215 -11.05 -11.04 -3.23
N GLU A 216 -11.59 -11.82 -2.29
CA GLU A 216 -13.04 -11.85 -2.01
C GLU A 216 -13.54 -10.49 -1.54
N SER A 217 -12.81 -9.83 -0.63
CA SER A 217 -13.14 -8.47 -0.18
C SER A 217 -13.17 -7.46 -1.34
N TRP A 218 -12.26 -7.59 -2.30
CA TRP A 218 -12.24 -6.74 -3.49
C TRP A 218 -13.40 -7.03 -4.44
N LYS A 219 -13.80 -8.30 -4.54
CA LYS A 219 -14.97 -8.71 -5.30
C LYS A 219 -16.25 -8.15 -4.67
N ASP A 220 -16.39 -8.23 -3.35
CA ASP A 220 -17.51 -7.66 -2.62
C ASP A 220 -17.63 -6.14 -2.85
N LEU A 221 -16.51 -5.40 -2.81
CA LEU A 221 -16.47 -3.96 -3.13
C LEU A 221 -16.90 -3.69 -4.57
N ARG A 222 -16.43 -4.51 -5.52
CA ARG A 222 -16.83 -4.43 -6.96
C ARG A 222 -18.33 -4.65 -7.12
N GLU A 223 -18.89 -5.69 -6.50
CA GLU A 223 -20.33 -6.01 -6.57
C GLU A 223 -21.19 -4.90 -5.94
N ALA A 224 -20.67 -4.25 -4.88
CA ALA A 224 -21.31 -3.11 -4.25
C ALA A 224 -21.14 -1.80 -5.06
N GLY A 225 -20.31 -1.78 -6.10
CA GLY A 225 -19.99 -0.58 -6.89
C GLY A 225 -19.24 0.49 -6.09
N ILE A 226 -18.35 0.07 -5.16
CA ILE A 226 -17.54 0.94 -4.31
C ILE A 226 -16.09 0.85 -4.79
N PRO A 227 -15.50 1.90 -5.40
CA PRO A 227 -14.13 1.86 -5.89
C PRO A 227 -13.13 1.65 -4.76
N LEU A 228 -12.13 0.82 -5.05
CA LEU A 228 -10.98 0.56 -4.20
C LEU A 228 -9.76 1.29 -4.73
N MET A 229 -8.99 1.92 -3.84
CA MET A 229 -7.77 2.64 -4.17
C MET A 229 -6.66 2.36 -3.15
N GLY A 230 -5.44 2.11 -3.64
CA GLY A 230 -4.22 2.12 -2.86
C GLY A 230 -3.50 3.46 -2.99
N TYR A 231 -3.11 4.09 -1.88
CA TYR A 231 -2.34 5.33 -1.85
C TYR A 231 -0.93 5.06 -1.35
N LEU A 232 0.08 5.35 -2.18
CA LEU A 232 1.48 5.16 -1.83
C LEU A 232 2.21 6.51 -1.80
N SER A 233 2.39 7.04 -0.59
CA SER A 233 3.27 8.16 -0.32
C SER A 233 4.73 7.78 -0.52
N ALA A 234 5.55 8.71 -0.99
CA ALA A 234 6.99 8.53 -1.18
C ALA A 234 7.36 7.22 -1.92
N SER A 235 6.58 6.83 -2.92
CA SER A 235 6.75 5.58 -3.66
C SER A 235 8.20 5.41 -4.17
N ARG A 236 8.73 4.21 -3.99
CA ARG A 236 10.05 3.81 -4.50
C ARG A 236 9.96 3.00 -5.80
N SER A 237 8.79 2.92 -6.41
CA SER A 237 8.57 2.18 -7.64
C SER A 237 9.45 2.68 -8.77
N ILE A 238 9.86 1.72 -9.60
CA ILE A 238 10.65 1.91 -10.83
C ILE A 238 10.03 1.16 -12.01
N GLU A 239 8.77 0.74 -11.92
CA GLU A 239 8.12 -0.08 -12.96
C GLU A 239 7.98 0.69 -14.28
N GLY A 240 7.66 2.00 -14.22
CA GLY A 240 7.63 2.88 -15.38
C GLY A 240 9.04 3.11 -15.96
N MET A 241 10.03 3.40 -15.11
CA MET A 241 11.43 3.52 -15.55
C MET A 241 11.94 2.23 -16.18
N ASN A 242 11.50 1.08 -15.69
CA ASN A 242 11.85 -0.20 -16.25
C ASN A 242 11.21 -0.46 -17.64
N PHE A 243 10.10 0.18 -17.97
CA PHE A 243 9.60 0.19 -19.34
C PHE A 243 10.59 0.84 -20.31
N PHE A 244 11.18 1.97 -19.93
CA PHE A 244 12.17 2.67 -20.75
C PHE A 244 13.49 1.90 -20.89
N ARG A 245 13.80 0.96 -19.99
CA ARG A 245 14.96 0.06 -20.14
C ARG A 245 14.90 -0.78 -21.41
N LEU A 246 13.70 -1.01 -21.97
CA LEU A 246 13.54 -1.74 -23.23
C LEU A 246 14.23 -0.99 -24.38
N SER A 247 14.10 0.35 -24.42
CA SER A 247 14.79 1.19 -25.41
C SER A 247 16.30 1.34 -25.16
N ALA A 248 16.75 1.12 -23.93
CA ALA A 248 18.15 1.15 -23.55
C ALA A 248 18.86 -0.22 -23.70
N CYS A 249 18.14 -1.27 -24.08
CA CYS A 249 18.71 -2.59 -24.28
C CYS A 249 19.64 -2.61 -25.51
N PRO A 250 20.91 -2.98 -25.38
CA PRO A 250 21.86 -3.01 -26.52
C PRO A 250 21.61 -4.19 -27.46
N HIS A 251 20.81 -5.17 -27.06
CA HIS A 251 20.50 -6.34 -27.84
C HIS A 251 19.26 -6.09 -28.73
N LYS A 252 19.17 -6.77 -29.88
CA LYS A 252 18.02 -6.68 -30.78
C LYS A 252 16.70 -7.08 -30.15
N ALA A 253 16.77 -7.83 -29.02
CA ALA A 253 15.61 -8.29 -28.25
C ALA A 253 15.95 -8.28 -26.76
N PRO A 254 15.01 -7.94 -25.85
CA PRO A 254 15.23 -7.91 -24.43
C PRO A 254 15.12 -9.33 -23.81
N ASP A 255 15.87 -10.29 -24.39
CA ASP A 255 16.02 -11.64 -23.84
C ASP A 255 17.05 -11.65 -22.72
N CYS A 256 16.64 -11.22 -21.54
CA CYS A 256 17.50 -11.15 -20.36
C CYS A 256 18.02 -12.53 -19.94
N MET A 257 17.24 -13.60 -20.16
CA MET A 257 17.65 -14.95 -19.81
C MET A 257 18.83 -15.44 -20.66
N SER A 258 18.88 -15.08 -21.94
CA SER A 258 19.95 -15.49 -22.84
C SER A 258 21.17 -14.58 -22.78
N PHE A 259 20.95 -13.26 -22.68
CA PHE A 259 22.03 -12.28 -22.83
C PHE A 259 22.60 -11.75 -21.51
N CYS A 260 21.85 -11.87 -20.38
CA CYS A 260 22.26 -11.31 -19.10
C CYS A 260 22.31 -12.31 -17.93
N PRO A 261 22.54 -13.62 -18.11
CA PRO A 261 22.29 -14.64 -17.07
C PRO A 261 23.21 -14.53 -15.84
N ASN A 262 24.36 -13.85 -15.92
CA ASN A 262 25.35 -13.77 -14.83
C ASN A 262 25.93 -12.36 -14.62
N GLN A 263 25.28 -11.32 -15.14
CA GLN A 263 25.80 -9.96 -15.11
C GLN A 263 25.03 -9.06 -14.13
N MET A 264 24.77 -9.53 -12.89
CA MET A 264 23.99 -8.79 -11.91
C MET A 264 24.50 -7.37 -11.63
N GLU A 265 25.83 -7.14 -11.72
CA GLU A 265 26.47 -5.86 -11.44
C GLU A 265 26.65 -4.95 -12.66
N LYS A 266 26.64 -5.48 -13.88
CA LYS A 266 26.98 -4.74 -15.11
C LYS A 266 25.95 -4.94 -16.23
N ILE A 267 24.66 -4.93 -15.89
CA ILE A 267 23.59 -5.01 -16.89
C ILE A 267 23.54 -3.71 -17.68
N PRO A 268 23.80 -3.71 -19.01
CA PRO A 268 23.94 -2.48 -19.81
C PRO A 268 22.70 -1.56 -19.78
N CYS A 269 21.49 -2.13 -19.64
CA CYS A 269 20.26 -1.36 -19.58
C CYS A 269 19.90 -0.81 -18.19
N LYS A 270 20.74 -1.03 -17.15
CA LYS A 270 20.55 -0.45 -15.81
C LYS A 270 20.94 1.03 -15.72
N VAL A 271 20.83 1.76 -16.82
CA VAL A 271 21.21 3.17 -16.91
C VAL A 271 20.39 4.09 -16.01
N PHE A 272 19.22 3.62 -15.54
CA PHE A 272 18.32 4.34 -14.66
C PHE A 272 18.37 3.87 -13.20
N GLU A 273 19.32 3.01 -12.83
CA GLU A 273 19.40 2.47 -11.47
C GLU A 273 19.45 3.60 -10.43
N GLY A 274 18.53 3.56 -9.45
CA GLY A 274 18.35 4.61 -8.44
C GLY A 274 17.37 5.72 -8.80
N LEU A 275 16.96 5.87 -10.07
CA LEU A 275 15.92 6.82 -10.47
C LEU A 275 14.54 6.20 -10.24
N ARG A 276 13.69 6.88 -9.47
CA ARG A 276 12.31 6.47 -9.19
C ARG A 276 11.35 7.08 -10.19
N ASP A 277 10.25 6.39 -10.44
CA ASP A 277 9.16 6.90 -11.28
C ASP A 277 8.64 8.25 -10.76
N SER A 278 8.47 8.41 -9.44
CA SER A 278 8.03 9.66 -8.82
C SER A 278 8.98 10.83 -9.10
N THR A 279 10.29 10.57 -9.20
CA THR A 279 11.28 11.61 -9.56
C THR A 279 11.13 12.07 -11.01
N LEU A 280 10.88 11.15 -11.94
CA LEU A 280 10.60 11.49 -13.34
C LEU A 280 9.32 12.33 -13.43
N TRP A 281 8.23 11.85 -12.85
CA TRP A 281 6.92 12.51 -12.92
C TRP A 281 6.87 13.85 -12.19
N SER A 282 7.74 14.09 -11.20
CA SER A 282 7.83 15.40 -10.54
C SER A 282 8.27 16.52 -11.48
N THR A 283 8.89 16.20 -12.62
CA THR A 283 9.30 17.18 -13.63
C THR A 283 8.27 17.38 -14.73
N GLN A 284 7.27 16.51 -14.83
CA GLN A 284 6.28 16.51 -15.89
C GLN A 284 4.91 17.03 -15.41
N LEU A 285 4.57 16.76 -14.16
CA LEU A 285 3.25 17.04 -13.60
C LEU A 285 3.22 18.37 -12.85
N LYS A 286 2.13 19.11 -13.01
CA LYS A 286 1.77 20.24 -12.15
C LYS A 286 0.93 19.75 -10.96
N PRO A 287 0.88 20.51 -9.85
CA PRO A 287 -0.04 20.19 -8.75
C PRO A 287 -1.49 20.00 -9.22
N GLY A 288 -2.13 18.92 -8.81
CA GLY A 288 -3.47 18.52 -9.24
C GLY A 288 -3.54 17.74 -10.54
N GLN A 289 -2.39 17.39 -11.16
CA GLN A 289 -2.35 16.58 -12.37
C GLN A 289 -1.98 15.13 -12.09
N ARG A 290 -2.48 14.21 -12.93
CA ARG A 290 -2.05 12.83 -13.01
C ARG A 290 -1.21 12.53 -14.25
N SER A 291 -0.34 11.55 -14.14
CA SER A 291 0.41 10.93 -15.24
C SER A 291 -0.49 10.03 -16.11
N PRO A 292 0.05 9.47 -17.22
CA PRO A 292 -0.59 8.35 -17.90
C PRO A 292 -0.93 7.22 -16.93
N LEU A 293 -1.97 6.48 -17.29
CA LEU A 293 -2.33 5.24 -16.64
C LEU A 293 -1.40 4.12 -17.09
N TRP A 294 -0.94 3.32 -16.13
CA TRP A 294 -0.06 2.18 -16.34
C TRP A 294 -0.72 0.89 -15.86
N LYS A 295 -0.46 -0.21 -16.54
CA LYS A 295 -0.77 -1.56 -16.06
C LYS A 295 0.50 -2.19 -15.50
N SER A 296 0.47 -2.66 -14.24
CA SER A 296 1.60 -3.43 -13.69
C SER A 296 1.72 -4.78 -14.36
N ASN A 297 2.95 -5.19 -14.70
CA ASN A 297 3.27 -6.52 -15.23
C ASN A 297 3.99 -7.37 -14.17
N SER A 298 3.82 -7.05 -12.91
CA SER A 298 4.37 -7.84 -11.84
C SER A 298 3.85 -9.29 -11.89
N ARG A 299 4.76 -10.27 -11.81
CA ARG A 299 4.40 -11.70 -11.86
C ARG A 299 3.53 -12.13 -10.70
N ILE A 300 3.59 -11.44 -9.56
CA ILE A 300 2.73 -11.74 -8.43
C ILE A 300 1.24 -11.57 -8.77
N LEU A 301 0.91 -10.73 -9.74
CA LEU A 301 -0.46 -10.52 -10.20
C LEU A 301 -1.02 -11.72 -10.98
N ASP A 302 -0.19 -12.69 -11.39
CA ASP A 302 -0.65 -13.95 -11.95
C ASP A 302 -1.41 -14.80 -10.89
N LEU A 303 -1.27 -14.46 -9.59
CA LEU A 303 -2.01 -15.07 -8.47
C LEU A 303 -3.33 -14.35 -8.16
N TYR A 304 -3.59 -13.18 -8.75
CA TYR A 304 -4.74 -12.33 -8.42
C TYR A 304 -5.98 -12.61 -9.26
N GLU A 305 -6.04 -13.77 -9.90
CA GLU A 305 -7.15 -14.16 -10.78
C GLU A 305 -7.41 -13.11 -11.88
N ASP A 306 -8.57 -12.48 -11.89
CA ASP A 306 -8.94 -11.40 -12.83
C ASP A 306 -8.62 -9.99 -12.30
N GLN A 307 -8.03 -9.87 -11.09
CA GLN A 307 -7.76 -8.60 -10.43
C GLN A 307 -6.41 -7.99 -10.86
N GLN A 308 -6.32 -7.53 -12.10
CA GLN A 308 -5.14 -6.79 -12.56
C GLN A 308 -5.04 -5.43 -11.88
N ILE A 309 -3.81 -4.98 -11.55
CA ILE A 309 -3.57 -3.68 -10.91
C ILE A 309 -3.05 -2.67 -11.92
N TYR A 310 -3.71 -1.52 -11.94
CA TYR A 310 -3.35 -0.34 -12.71
C TYR A 310 -2.90 0.76 -11.76
N PHE A 311 -2.08 1.68 -12.24
CA PHE A 311 -1.62 2.80 -11.42
C PHE A 311 -1.33 4.05 -12.25
N CYS A 312 -1.39 5.19 -11.59
CA CYS A 312 -0.87 6.45 -12.10
C CYS A 312 -0.10 7.20 -11.01
N TYR A 313 0.64 8.22 -11.41
CA TYR A 313 1.30 9.13 -10.48
C TYR A 313 0.52 10.44 -10.43
N VAL A 314 0.31 10.97 -9.23
CA VAL A 314 -0.44 12.21 -9.00
C VAL A 314 0.43 13.20 -8.26
N HIS A 315 0.51 14.43 -8.78
CA HIS A 315 1.14 15.53 -8.06
C HIS A 315 0.13 16.12 -7.07
N VAL A 316 0.18 15.67 -5.82
CA VAL A 316 -0.78 16.06 -4.79
C VAL A 316 -0.48 17.41 -4.11
N GLY A 317 0.51 18.15 -4.64
CA GLY A 317 0.96 19.44 -4.11
C GLY A 317 2.25 19.32 -3.30
N THR A 318 2.33 18.41 -2.38
CA THR A 318 3.49 18.17 -1.49
C THR A 318 4.45 17.11 -2.01
N GLU A 319 3.92 16.14 -2.77
CA GLU A 319 4.70 15.01 -3.33
C GLU A 319 4.08 14.51 -4.64
N ILE A 320 4.77 13.55 -5.26
CA ILE A 320 4.22 12.69 -6.31
C ILE A 320 3.83 11.37 -5.65
N ALA A 321 2.55 11.18 -5.44
CA ALA A 321 2.01 9.93 -4.92
C ALA A 321 1.77 8.91 -6.05
N ARG A 322 1.97 7.62 -5.80
CA ARG A 322 1.52 6.53 -6.67
C ARG A 322 0.14 6.08 -6.20
N ILE A 323 -0.81 6.06 -7.12
CA ILE A 323 -2.18 5.66 -6.86
C ILE A 323 -2.47 4.37 -7.63
N GLU A 324 -2.92 3.35 -6.92
CA GLU A 324 -3.18 2.02 -7.49
C GLU A 324 -4.67 1.70 -7.46
N PHE A 325 -5.13 1.00 -8.51
CA PHE A 325 -6.52 0.61 -8.69
C PHE A 325 -6.62 -0.81 -9.24
N PRO A 326 -7.61 -1.60 -8.82
CA PRO A 326 -8.01 -2.79 -9.56
C PRO A 326 -8.56 -2.43 -10.94
N GLN A 327 -8.42 -3.35 -11.89
CA GLN A 327 -8.84 -3.17 -13.29
C GLN A 327 -10.29 -2.68 -13.44
N TRP A 328 -11.22 -3.21 -12.66
CA TRP A 328 -12.63 -2.88 -12.75
C TRP A 328 -12.95 -1.41 -12.39
N VAL A 329 -12.14 -0.77 -11.54
CA VAL A 329 -12.27 0.66 -11.26
C VAL A 329 -11.86 1.49 -12.47
N VAL A 330 -10.80 1.09 -13.15
CA VAL A 330 -10.24 1.81 -14.31
C VAL A 330 -11.09 1.63 -15.57
N GLN A 331 -11.76 0.50 -15.69
CA GLN A 331 -12.67 0.22 -16.82
C GLN A 331 -13.94 1.10 -16.79
N ASP A 332 -14.33 1.58 -15.63
CA ASP A 332 -15.38 2.59 -15.46
C ASP A 332 -14.73 3.97 -15.35
N THR A 333 -14.72 4.72 -16.44
CA THR A 333 -14.06 6.03 -16.52
C THR A 333 -14.62 7.03 -15.52
N GLU A 334 -15.92 7.04 -15.27
CA GLU A 334 -16.55 7.94 -14.31
C GLU A 334 -16.10 7.59 -12.89
N MET A 335 -16.16 6.31 -12.52
CA MET A 335 -15.69 5.81 -11.23
C MET A 335 -14.22 6.13 -10.99
N PHE A 336 -13.37 5.95 -11.99
CA PHE A 336 -11.94 6.24 -11.92
C PHE A 336 -11.65 7.73 -11.67
N GLU A 337 -12.24 8.61 -12.49
CA GLU A 337 -12.02 10.07 -12.38
C GLU A 337 -12.62 10.63 -11.06
N GLU A 338 -13.80 10.18 -10.65
CA GLU A 338 -14.37 10.52 -9.34
C GLU A 338 -13.45 10.08 -8.19
N SER A 339 -12.91 8.87 -8.23
CA SER A 339 -12.03 8.34 -7.21
C SER A 339 -10.77 9.19 -7.05
N LEU A 340 -10.16 9.63 -8.15
CA LEU A 340 -9.01 10.53 -8.14
C LEU A 340 -9.37 11.88 -7.53
N GLY A 341 -10.53 12.44 -7.88
CA GLY A 341 -11.03 13.69 -7.30
C GLY A 341 -11.25 13.59 -5.81
N LEU A 342 -11.90 12.51 -5.35
CA LEU A 342 -12.14 12.23 -3.93
C LEU A 342 -10.82 12.12 -3.15
N MET A 343 -9.86 11.36 -3.70
CA MET A 343 -8.52 11.20 -3.12
C MET A 343 -7.81 12.56 -2.98
N LEU A 344 -7.79 13.38 -4.04
CA LEU A 344 -7.12 14.67 -4.01
C LEU A 344 -7.77 15.62 -2.99
N ALA A 345 -9.11 15.58 -2.86
CA ALA A 345 -9.81 16.32 -1.83
C ALA A 345 -9.45 15.85 -0.41
N GLN A 346 -9.22 14.53 -0.21
CA GLN A 346 -8.73 13.99 1.06
C GLN A 346 -7.32 14.52 1.39
N VAL A 347 -6.42 14.57 0.41
CA VAL A 347 -5.07 15.10 0.59
C VAL A 347 -5.10 16.60 0.95
N HIS A 348 -5.94 17.39 0.26
CA HIS A 348 -6.08 18.81 0.56
C HIS A 348 -6.64 19.05 1.99
N LYS A 349 -7.63 18.27 2.42
CA LYS A 349 -8.17 18.33 3.78
C LYS A 349 -7.17 17.89 4.85
N GLY A 350 -6.30 16.94 4.52
CA GLY A 350 -5.26 16.40 5.39
C GLY A 350 -3.92 17.14 5.29
N TYR A 351 -3.87 18.31 4.61
CA TYR A 351 -2.66 19.14 4.47
C TYR A 351 -1.45 18.42 3.87
N GLY A 352 -1.68 17.55 2.91
CA GLY A 352 -0.63 16.86 2.16
C GLY A 352 -0.66 15.34 2.24
N TYR A 353 -1.59 14.77 3.03
CA TYR A 353 -1.84 13.33 3.12
C TYR A 353 -3.34 13.06 3.30
N PRO A 354 -3.91 11.95 2.76
CA PRO A 354 -5.34 11.68 2.87
C PRO A 354 -5.81 11.59 4.32
N VAL A 355 -6.76 12.47 4.71
CA VAL A 355 -7.22 12.55 6.10
C VAL A 355 -7.86 11.25 6.59
N ALA A 356 -8.59 10.52 5.73
CA ALA A 356 -9.19 9.25 6.11
C ALA A 356 -8.14 8.19 6.48
N LEU A 357 -7.02 8.13 5.74
CA LEU A 357 -5.91 7.22 6.05
C LEU A 357 -5.19 7.63 7.34
N ALA A 358 -4.93 8.93 7.51
CA ALA A 358 -4.32 9.44 8.75
C ALA A 358 -5.17 9.12 9.98
N GLU A 359 -6.49 9.29 9.89
CA GLU A 359 -7.40 8.97 10.99
C GLU A 359 -7.53 7.45 11.21
N ALA A 360 -7.54 6.63 10.15
CA ALA A 360 -7.51 5.17 10.30
C ALA A 360 -6.25 4.72 11.06
N HIS A 361 -5.10 5.30 10.72
CA HIS A 361 -3.85 5.08 11.45
C HIS A 361 -3.97 5.49 12.93
N ASN A 362 -4.52 6.68 13.21
CA ASN A 362 -4.72 7.15 14.57
C ASN A 362 -5.60 6.21 15.41
N GLN A 363 -6.65 5.63 14.81
CA GLN A 363 -7.55 4.67 15.46
C GLN A 363 -6.87 3.29 15.64
N ALA A 364 -6.01 2.89 14.70
CA ALA A 364 -5.31 1.61 14.75
C ALA A 364 -4.21 1.57 15.82
N VAL A 365 -3.47 2.67 15.99
CA VAL A 365 -2.23 2.71 16.79
C VAL A 365 -2.42 2.25 18.22
N VAL A 366 -1.71 1.19 18.61
CA VAL A 366 -1.61 0.72 20.00
C VAL A 366 -0.43 1.41 20.69
N ARG A 367 -0.74 2.32 21.60
CA ARG A 367 0.28 3.05 22.39
C ARG A 367 0.80 2.22 23.55
N GLY A 368 1.93 2.63 24.14
CA GLY A 368 2.52 1.93 25.28
C GLY A 368 1.56 1.79 26.47
N GLY A 369 0.72 2.81 26.73
CA GLY A 369 -0.34 2.74 27.75
C GLY A 369 -1.39 1.69 27.47
N ASP A 370 -1.81 1.56 26.21
CA ASP A 370 -2.82 0.56 25.77
C ASP A 370 -2.26 -0.85 25.89
N ARG A 371 -1.00 -1.04 25.50
CA ARG A 371 -0.29 -2.31 25.69
C ARG A 371 -0.27 -2.72 27.17
N SER A 372 0.05 -1.80 28.07
CA SER A 372 0.08 -2.07 29.51
C SER A 372 -1.30 -2.42 30.05
N ARG A 373 -2.34 -1.73 29.60
CA ARG A 373 -3.75 -2.02 29.95
C ARG A 373 -4.20 -3.39 29.44
N PHE A 374 -3.82 -3.73 28.20
CA PHE A 374 -4.12 -5.04 27.61
C PHE A 374 -3.58 -6.19 28.44
N PHE A 375 -2.28 -6.17 28.79
CA PHE A 375 -1.71 -7.21 29.63
C PHE A 375 -2.26 -7.20 31.05
N GLY A 376 -2.60 -6.05 31.61
CA GLY A 376 -3.29 -5.96 32.91
C GLY A 376 -4.73 -6.50 32.88
N LEU A 377 -5.42 -6.44 31.73
CA LEU A 377 -6.72 -7.12 31.54
C LEU A 377 -6.55 -8.63 31.49
N LEU A 378 -5.56 -9.13 30.74
CA LEU A 378 -5.24 -10.55 30.67
C LEU A 378 -4.91 -11.11 32.06
N GLU A 379 -4.06 -10.45 32.82
CA GLU A 379 -3.69 -10.85 34.19
C GLU A 379 -4.91 -10.99 35.09
N ARG A 380 -5.79 -10.00 35.07
CA ARG A 380 -7.03 -10.04 35.88
C ARG A 380 -7.94 -11.18 35.49
N GLN A 381 -8.06 -11.51 34.20
CA GLN A 381 -8.87 -12.64 33.74
C GLN A 381 -8.26 -14.00 34.13
N MET A 382 -6.94 -14.13 34.05
CA MET A 382 -6.25 -15.36 34.46
C MET A 382 -6.35 -15.60 35.95
N ILE A 383 -6.22 -14.55 36.79
CA ILE A 383 -6.44 -14.62 38.23
C ILE A 383 -7.88 -15.05 38.55
N LYS A 384 -8.88 -14.45 37.87
CA LYS A 384 -10.28 -14.84 38.05
C LYS A 384 -10.55 -16.30 37.65
N ALA A 385 -9.81 -16.83 36.66
CA ALA A 385 -9.87 -18.22 36.24
C ALA A 385 -9.14 -19.19 37.20
N GLY A 386 -8.58 -18.69 38.32
CA GLY A 386 -7.90 -19.51 39.33
C GLY A 386 -6.49 -19.96 38.94
N LEU A 387 -5.90 -19.37 37.87
CA LEU A 387 -4.54 -19.69 37.47
C LEU A 387 -3.55 -19.07 38.45
N LYS A 388 -2.81 -19.92 39.15
CA LYS A 388 -1.74 -19.47 40.09
C LYS A 388 -0.44 -19.29 39.34
N ASN A 389 0.38 -18.35 39.79
CA ASN A 389 1.71 -18.00 39.22
C ASN A 389 1.67 -17.35 37.82
N VAL A 390 0.68 -16.50 37.60
CA VAL A 390 0.62 -15.66 36.41
C VAL A 390 1.43 -14.37 36.70
N GLY A 391 2.64 -14.29 36.21
CA GLY A 391 3.50 -13.13 36.42
C GLY A 391 4.41 -12.85 35.22
N THR A 392 4.70 -11.59 34.99
CA THR A 392 5.73 -11.19 34.02
C THR A 392 7.09 -11.74 34.47
N SER A 393 7.96 -12.09 33.52
CA SER A 393 9.32 -12.53 33.87
C SER A 393 10.04 -11.45 34.68
N TYR A 394 10.88 -11.88 35.61
CA TYR A 394 11.66 -10.98 36.47
C TYR A 394 12.49 -9.96 35.69
N LYS A 395 12.98 -10.35 34.51
CA LYS A 395 13.70 -9.49 33.57
C LYS A 395 12.82 -8.35 33.03
N GLU A 396 11.58 -8.64 32.70
CA GLU A 396 10.64 -7.64 32.17
C GLU A 396 10.12 -6.71 33.27
N ALA A 397 9.82 -7.25 34.44
CA ALA A 397 9.45 -6.47 35.62
C ALA A 397 10.54 -5.43 35.98
N ARG A 398 11.83 -5.82 35.91
CA ARG A 398 12.96 -4.93 36.18
C ARG A 398 13.16 -3.88 35.08
N LYS A 399 12.92 -4.20 33.80
CA LYS A 399 12.98 -3.22 32.72
C LYS A 399 11.90 -2.15 32.85
N ARG A 400 10.68 -2.54 33.24
CA ARG A 400 9.57 -1.61 33.49
C ARG A 400 9.81 -0.71 34.70
N GLY A 401 10.51 -1.21 35.72
CA GLY A 401 10.87 -0.44 36.93
C GLY A 401 12.08 0.50 36.79
N SER A 402 12.83 0.40 35.67
CA SER A 402 14.03 1.24 35.46
C SER A 402 13.79 2.44 34.52
N ILE A 403 12.53 2.73 34.18
CA ILE A 403 12.09 3.90 33.40
C ILE A 403 11.41 4.88 34.39
N ALA A 404 12.14 5.22 35.45
CA ALA A 404 11.83 6.31 36.36
C ALA A 404 13.03 7.27 36.38
#